data_f36a8e6bbc6aee42f542912ccca967c1
#
_entry.id   f36a8e6bbc6aee42f542912ccca967c1
#
_cell.length_a   1.000
_cell.length_b   1.000
_cell.length_c   1.000
_cell.angle_alpha   90.00
_cell.angle_beta   90.00
_cell.angle_gamma   90.00
#
_symmetry.space_group_name_H-M   'P 1'
#
loop_
_entity.id
_entity.type
_entity.pdbx_description
1 polymer ?
#
loop_
_entity_poly.entity_id
_entity_poly.type
_entity_poly.pdbx_seq_one_letter_code
_entity_poly.pdbx_strand_id
1 'polypeptide(L)'
;MITTTPFGTAPSGSPVTVYNLVCAGARARVMDYGATILGIEVPDASNDVVDIVLGFDALDGYFDNPACYGGTIGPSANRTDKGQIKIDGTVYQMACNDGPDKANNLHTDLEYGLHKRVWNATVDEITNTVSFTCKLADGEL
;
A
#
# COMPACT_ATOMS: atom_id res chain seq x y z
N MET A 1 -4.03 8.91 -19.75
CA MET A 1 -4.16 7.55 -20.35
C MET A 1 -3.72 6.54 -19.30
N ILE A 2 -4.51 5.49 -19.07
CA ILE A 2 -4.19 4.42 -18.13
C ILE A 2 -4.00 3.13 -18.92
N THR A 3 -2.92 2.39 -18.65
CA THR A 3 -2.69 1.05 -19.19
C THR A 3 -2.44 0.08 -18.05
N THR A 4 -2.77 -1.19 -18.24
CA THR A 4 -2.59 -2.24 -17.22
C THR A 4 -1.56 -3.26 -17.67
N THR A 5 -0.82 -3.83 -16.71
CA THR A 5 0.17 -4.87 -16.96
C THR A 5 0.10 -5.92 -15.86
N PRO A 6 0.04 -7.23 -16.17
CA PRO A 6 0.19 -8.27 -15.15
C PRO A 6 1.54 -8.13 -14.43
N PHE A 7 1.55 -8.30 -13.11
CA PHE A 7 2.77 -8.17 -12.31
C PHE A 7 3.15 -9.45 -11.56
N GLY A 8 2.23 -10.40 -11.48
CA GLY A 8 2.47 -11.70 -10.85
C GLY A 8 1.26 -12.17 -10.06
N THR A 9 1.50 -13.01 -9.06
CA THR A 9 0.48 -13.61 -8.21
C THR A 9 0.83 -13.36 -6.75
N ALA A 10 -0.10 -12.82 -5.98
CA ALA A 10 0.05 -12.59 -4.55
C ALA A 10 0.12 -13.92 -3.77
N PRO A 11 0.62 -13.93 -2.52
CA PRO A 11 0.63 -15.13 -1.66
C PRO A 11 -0.76 -15.75 -1.46
N SER A 12 -1.82 -14.96 -1.58
CA SER A 12 -3.22 -15.43 -1.54
C SER A 12 -3.65 -16.25 -2.78
N GLY A 13 -2.82 -16.29 -3.83
CA GLY A 13 -3.17 -16.88 -5.12
C GLY A 13 -3.89 -15.90 -6.08
N SER A 14 -4.16 -14.67 -5.64
CA SER A 14 -4.83 -13.66 -6.48
C SER A 14 -3.85 -13.04 -7.48
N PRO A 15 -4.25 -12.81 -8.74
CA PRO A 15 -3.42 -12.07 -9.70
C PRO A 15 -3.22 -10.62 -9.24
N VAL A 16 -2.03 -10.07 -9.53
CA VAL A 16 -1.69 -8.68 -9.23
C VAL A 16 -1.48 -7.92 -10.53
N THR A 17 -2.05 -6.73 -10.61
CA THR A 17 -2.04 -5.86 -11.78
C THR A 17 -1.41 -4.52 -11.45
N VAL A 18 -0.52 -4.05 -12.33
CA VAL A 18 0.01 -2.68 -12.31
C VAL A 18 -0.84 -1.80 -13.23
N TYR A 19 -1.17 -0.63 -12.73
CA TYR A 19 -1.86 0.45 -13.44
C TYR A 19 -0.85 1.56 -13.70
N ASN A 20 -0.62 1.85 -14.99
CA ASN A 20 0.31 2.88 -15.41
C ASN A 20 -0.51 4.13 -15.83
N LEU A 21 -0.35 5.21 -15.09
CA LEU A 21 -1.01 6.48 -15.34
C LEU A 21 -0.01 7.44 -15.98
N VAL A 22 -0.41 8.04 -17.09
CA VAL A 22 0.42 9.03 -17.81
C VAL A 22 -0.34 10.33 -17.92
N CYS A 23 0.30 11.43 -17.49
CA CYS A 23 -0.15 12.79 -17.73
C CYS A 23 0.99 13.64 -18.30
N ALA A 24 0.72 14.91 -18.62
CA ALA A 24 1.75 15.81 -19.15
C ALA A 24 2.88 16.00 -18.11
N GLY A 25 4.07 15.53 -18.44
CA GLY A 25 5.29 15.70 -17.63
C GLY A 25 5.44 14.75 -16.43
N ALA A 26 4.54 13.77 -16.23
CA ALA A 26 4.68 12.79 -15.15
C ALA A 26 4.11 11.43 -15.53
N ARG A 27 4.63 10.39 -14.89
CA ARG A 27 4.08 9.03 -14.92
C ARG A 27 3.97 8.49 -13.51
N ALA A 28 2.92 7.71 -13.23
CA ALA A 28 2.78 6.97 -11.99
C ALA A 28 2.51 5.49 -12.29
N ARG A 29 3.10 4.61 -11.51
CA ARG A 29 2.83 3.17 -11.52
C ARG A 29 2.30 2.79 -10.14
N VAL A 30 1.12 2.19 -10.13
CA VAL A 30 0.49 1.70 -8.90
C VAL A 30 0.00 0.28 -9.11
N MET A 31 -0.01 -0.54 -8.06
CA MET A 31 -0.56 -1.91 -8.15
C MET A 31 -1.69 -2.13 -7.17
N ASP A 32 -2.54 -3.10 -7.47
CA ASP A 32 -3.67 -3.48 -6.61
C ASP A 32 -3.26 -4.28 -5.36
N TYR A 33 -2.06 -4.85 -5.30
CA TYR A 33 -1.52 -5.42 -4.07
C TYR A 33 -1.07 -4.30 -3.12
N GLY A 34 -1.80 -4.14 -2.00
CA GLY A 34 -1.56 -3.10 -1.01
C GLY A 34 -1.91 -1.68 -1.47
N ALA A 35 -2.60 -1.52 -2.61
CA ALA A 35 -2.78 -0.22 -3.29
C ALA A 35 -1.44 0.55 -3.33
N THR A 36 -0.38 -0.15 -3.75
CA THR A 36 1.02 0.28 -3.59
C THR A 36 1.46 1.17 -4.74
N ILE A 37 2.11 2.28 -4.41
CA ILE A 37 2.82 3.13 -5.39
C ILE A 37 4.16 2.46 -5.69
N LEU A 38 4.37 2.07 -6.96
CA LEU A 38 5.60 1.42 -7.43
C LEU A 38 6.62 2.43 -7.95
N GLY A 39 6.18 3.56 -8.49
CA GLY A 39 7.05 4.57 -9.05
C GLY A 39 6.28 5.83 -9.40
N ILE A 40 6.95 6.96 -9.32
CA ILE A 40 6.50 8.27 -9.81
C ILE A 40 7.68 8.88 -10.56
N GLU A 41 7.52 8.99 -11.87
CA GLU A 41 8.54 9.57 -12.77
C GLU A 41 8.19 11.03 -13.06
N VAL A 42 9.13 11.91 -12.79
CA VAL A 42 9.02 13.35 -13.03
C VAL A 42 10.32 13.89 -13.62
N PRO A 43 10.31 15.00 -14.38
CA PRO A 43 11.54 15.66 -14.82
C PRO A 43 12.25 16.31 -13.63
N ASP A 44 13.56 16.17 -13.56
CA ASP A 44 14.43 16.91 -12.66
C ASP A 44 14.74 18.33 -13.18
N ALA A 45 15.62 19.04 -12.50
CA ALA A 45 16.05 20.40 -12.89
C ALA A 45 16.76 20.48 -14.26
N SER A 46 17.28 19.34 -14.76
CA SER A 46 17.92 19.19 -16.07
C SER A 46 16.95 18.69 -17.15
N ASN A 47 15.68 18.46 -16.81
CA ASN A 47 14.64 17.77 -17.60
C ASN A 47 14.93 16.27 -17.85
N ASP A 48 15.81 15.64 -17.08
CA ASP A 48 15.96 14.21 -17.09
C ASP A 48 14.83 13.56 -16.27
N VAL A 49 14.24 12.47 -16.81
CA VAL A 49 13.15 11.76 -16.13
C VAL A 49 13.75 10.88 -15.03
N VAL A 50 13.31 11.12 -13.79
CA VAL A 50 13.76 10.37 -12.61
C VAL A 50 12.56 9.78 -11.88
N ASP A 51 12.70 8.54 -11.36
CA ASP A 51 11.75 7.96 -10.43
C ASP A 51 12.09 8.42 -9.00
N ILE A 52 11.12 9.02 -8.33
CA ILE A 52 11.28 9.58 -6.98
C ILE A 52 10.74 8.67 -5.88
N VAL A 53 10.34 7.45 -6.19
CA VAL A 53 9.78 6.47 -5.24
C VAL A 53 10.76 5.32 -5.04
N LEU A 54 11.00 4.96 -3.78
CA LEU A 54 11.74 3.75 -3.43
C LEU A 54 10.81 2.53 -3.51
N GLY A 55 11.32 1.43 -4.05
CA GLY A 55 10.55 0.21 -4.21
C GLY A 55 11.41 -0.96 -4.71
N PHE A 56 10.74 -1.98 -5.22
CA PHE A 56 11.36 -3.18 -5.77
C PHE A 56 10.93 -3.37 -7.23
N ASP A 57 11.78 -4.01 -8.03
CA ASP A 57 11.52 -4.27 -9.45
C ASP A 57 10.54 -5.43 -9.66
N ALA A 58 10.39 -6.32 -8.67
CA ALA A 58 9.55 -7.51 -8.74
C ALA A 58 8.57 -7.57 -7.58
N LEU A 59 7.44 -8.24 -7.81
CA LEU A 59 6.34 -8.35 -6.85
C LEU A 59 6.75 -9.03 -5.53
N ASP A 60 7.62 -10.02 -5.57
CA ASP A 60 8.07 -10.77 -4.39
C ASP A 60 8.79 -9.89 -3.37
N GLY A 61 9.47 -8.83 -3.80
CA GLY A 61 10.06 -7.84 -2.91
C GLY A 61 9.04 -7.14 -2.00
N TYR A 62 7.79 -7.04 -2.45
CA TYR A 62 6.70 -6.42 -1.68
C TYR A 62 6.05 -7.37 -0.68
N PHE A 63 6.32 -8.69 -0.76
CA PHE A 63 5.75 -9.65 0.20
C PHE A 63 6.32 -9.49 1.60
N ASP A 64 7.61 -9.24 1.72
CA ASP A 64 8.24 -8.91 3.01
C ASP A 64 8.18 -7.38 3.27
N ASN A 65 8.75 -6.57 2.41
CA ASN A 65 8.75 -5.10 2.41
C ASN A 65 8.71 -4.48 3.83
N PRO A 66 9.74 -4.69 4.66
CA PRO A 66 9.73 -4.25 6.06
C PRO A 66 9.71 -2.72 6.21
N ALA A 67 10.13 -1.99 5.18
CA ALA A 67 10.08 -0.54 5.12
C ALA A 67 8.72 0.00 4.62
N CYS A 68 7.79 -0.88 4.25
CA CYS A 68 6.46 -0.54 3.71
C CYS A 68 6.52 0.40 2.50
N TYR A 69 7.55 0.28 1.63
CA TYR A 69 7.71 1.14 0.45
C TYR A 69 6.43 1.18 -0.38
N GLY A 70 5.91 2.38 -0.60
CA GLY A 70 4.75 2.66 -1.43
C GLY A 70 3.42 2.11 -0.94
N GLY A 71 3.40 1.27 0.10
CA GLY A 71 2.21 0.56 0.57
C GLY A 71 1.20 1.45 1.29
N THR A 72 -0.09 1.13 1.15
CA THR A 72 -1.17 1.79 1.90
C THR A 72 -1.27 1.21 3.30
N ILE A 73 -0.95 2.01 4.30
CA ILE A 73 -0.93 1.63 5.71
C ILE A 73 -2.23 2.03 6.39
N GLY A 74 -2.83 1.11 7.14
CA GLY A 74 -4.05 1.35 7.90
C GLY A 74 -4.66 0.06 8.47
N PRO A 75 -5.80 0.22 9.23
CA PRO A 75 -6.50 1.45 9.60
C PRO A 75 -5.69 2.41 10.49
N SER A 76 -4.81 1.89 11.39
CA SER A 76 -3.88 2.68 12.17
C SER A 76 -2.49 2.68 11.54
N ALA A 77 -1.88 3.84 11.42
CA ALA A 77 -0.52 3.99 10.94
C ALA A 77 0.43 4.34 12.09
N ASN A 78 1.72 3.97 11.93
CA ASN A 78 2.76 4.17 12.92
C ASN A 78 2.50 3.40 14.23
N ARG A 79 3.10 3.84 15.34
CA ARG A 79 3.08 3.12 16.61
C ARG A 79 1.93 3.54 17.50
N THR A 80 1.29 2.54 18.11
CA THR A 80 0.30 2.73 19.17
C THR A 80 0.83 2.08 20.45
N ASP A 81 0.96 2.89 21.50
CA ASP A 81 1.46 2.44 22.81
C ASP A 81 0.59 1.30 23.36
N LYS A 82 1.23 0.20 23.73
CA LYS A 82 0.58 -1.03 24.23
C LYS A 82 -0.51 -1.59 23.30
N GLY A 83 -0.56 -1.13 22.04
CA GLY A 83 -1.64 -1.50 21.12
C GLY A 83 -3.02 -1.02 21.56
N GLN A 84 -3.14 0.02 22.38
CA GLN A 84 -4.42 0.48 22.95
C GLN A 84 -4.90 1.77 22.31
N ILE A 85 -6.13 1.74 21.79
CA ILE A 85 -6.84 2.92 21.29
C ILE A 85 -8.07 3.14 22.16
N LYS A 86 -8.29 4.39 22.61
CA LYS A 86 -9.49 4.76 23.38
C LYS A 86 -10.41 5.61 22.50
N ILE A 87 -11.63 5.12 22.28
CA ILE A 87 -12.68 5.81 21.52
C ILE A 87 -13.93 5.89 22.39
N ASP A 88 -14.47 7.08 22.61
CA ASP A 88 -15.68 7.33 23.41
C ASP A 88 -15.71 6.62 24.76
N GLY A 89 -14.54 6.58 25.44
CA GLY A 89 -14.38 5.94 26.73
C GLY A 89 -14.10 4.44 26.70
N THR A 90 -14.32 3.77 25.58
CA THR A 90 -14.03 2.34 25.38
C THR A 90 -12.59 2.15 24.92
N VAL A 91 -11.88 1.20 25.53
CA VAL A 91 -10.52 0.81 25.12
C VAL A 91 -10.60 -0.38 24.17
N TYR A 92 -10.01 -0.22 22.99
CA TYR A 92 -9.84 -1.27 21.99
C TYR A 92 -8.39 -1.73 22.01
N GLN A 93 -8.17 -3.05 22.01
CA GLN A 93 -6.86 -3.67 22.06
C GLN A 93 -6.50 -4.24 20.69
N MET A 94 -5.42 -3.74 20.11
CA MET A 94 -4.79 -4.30 18.91
C MET A 94 -3.69 -5.29 19.31
N ALA A 95 -3.37 -6.24 18.43
CA ALA A 95 -2.22 -7.13 18.59
C ALA A 95 -0.93 -6.31 18.67
N CYS A 96 -0.05 -6.63 19.62
CA CYS A 96 1.27 -6.00 19.73
C CYS A 96 2.26 -6.76 18.86
N ASN A 97 2.98 -6.03 17.99
CA ASN A 97 3.86 -6.58 16.95
C ASN A 97 5.22 -5.86 16.85
N ASP A 98 5.46 -4.82 17.64
CA ASP A 98 6.65 -3.96 17.54
C ASP A 98 7.21 -3.56 18.91
N GLY A 99 8.52 -3.20 18.92
CA GLY A 99 9.26 -2.78 20.10
C GLY A 99 9.80 -3.93 20.94
N PRO A 100 10.53 -3.60 22.04
CA PRO A 100 11.00 -4.60 22.97
C PRO A 100 9.84 -5.45 23.48
N ASP A 101 10.01 -6.78 23.45
CA ASP A 101 9.00 -7.76 23.89
C ASP A 101 7.63 -7.61 23.19
N LYS A 102 7.60 -7.01 21.99
CA LYS A 102 6.37 -6.66 21.26
C LYS A 102 5.40 -5.87 22.14
N ALA A 103 5.90 -4.81 22.76
CA ALA A 103 5.10 -4.03 23.70
C ALA A 103 4.07 -3.11 23.02
N ASN A 104 4.26 -2.81 21.72
CA ASN A 104 3.45 -1.85 20.98
C ASN A 104 2.82 -2.47 19.73
N ASN A 105 1.81 -1.80 19.18
CA ASN A 105 1.32 -2.08 17.83
C ASN A 105 2.02 -1.15 16.81
N LEU A 106 2.40 -1.69 15.67
CA LEU A 106 2.90 -0.94 14.51
C LEU A 106 2.04 -1.27 13.29
N HIS A 107 1.49 -0.22 12.66
CA HIS A 107 0.79 -0.32 11.38
C HIS A 107 -0.41 -1.27 11.36
N THR A 108 -1.11 -1.41 12.49
CA THR A 108 -2.21 -2.33 12.72
C THR A 108 -1.76 -3.79 12.66
N ASP A 109 -1.37 -4.27 11.49
CA ASP A 109 -0.90 -5.64 11.26
C ASP A 109 0.15 -5.64 10.15
N LEU A 110 1.36 -6.14 10.44
CA LEU A 110 2.47 -6.19 9.48
C LEU A 110 2.39 -7.39 8.54
N GLU A 111 1.61 -8.39 8.88
CA GLU A 111 1.51 -9.65 8.14
C GLU A 111 0.24 -9.71 7.27
N TYR A 112 -0.90 -9.23 7.79
CA TYR A 112 -2.21 -9.28 7.13
C TYR A 112 -2.85 -7.91 6.91
N GLY A 113 -2.12 -6.83 7.19
CA GLY A 113 -2.59 -5.45 7.06
C GLY A 113 -3.00 -5.06 5.64
N LEU A 114 -3.51 -3.85 5.47
CA LEU A 114 -4.02 -3.36 4.18
C LEU A 114 -2.98 -3.42 3.06
N HIS A 115 -1.71 -3.21 3.37
CA HIS A 115 -0.58 -3.27 2.43
C HIS A 115 -0.20 -4.68 1.96
N LYS A 116 -0.83 -5.73 2.54
CA LYS A 116 -0.61 -7.15 2.20
C LYS A 116 -1.80 -7.80 1.48
N ARG A 117 -2.76 -7.02 1.02
CA ARG A 117 -4.00 -7.51 0.38
C ARG A 117 -4.10 -7.05 -1.05
N VAL A 118 -4.75 -7.86 -1.89
CA VAL A 118 -5.14 -7.41 -3.23
C VAL A 118 -6.46 -6.65 -3.11
N TRP A 119 -6.49 -5.41 -3.61
CA TRP A 119 -7.63 -4.51 -3.57
C TRP A 119 -8.41 -4.54 -4.87
N ASN A 120 -9.70 -4.26 -4.81
CA ASN A 120 -10.48 -4.04 -6.01
C ASN A 120 -10.11 -2.68 -6.62
N ALA A 121 -9.79 -2.69 -7.90
CA ALA A 121 -9.45 -1.48 -8.65
C ALA A 121 -10.56 -1.14 -9.65
N THR A 122 -10.84 0.15 -9.78
CA THR A 122 -11.69 0.71 -10.84
C THR A 122 -10.94 1.81 -11.56
N VAL A 123 -11.07 1.85 -12.88
CA VAL A 123 -10.38 2.81 -13.76
C VAL A 123 -11.40 3.76 -14.34
N ASP A 124 -11.11 5.06 -14.25
CA ASP A 124 -11.80 6.11 -14.99
C ASP A 124 -10.81 6.79 -15.95
N GLU A 125 -10.94 6.48 -17.23
CA GLU A 125 -10.06 7.03 -18.26
C GLU A 125 -10.34 8.51 -18.54
N ILE A 126 -11.56 8.99 -18.27
CA ILE A 126 -11.95 10.38 -18.51
C ILE A 126 -11.19 11.31 -17.54
N THR A 127 -11.15 10.91 -16.27
CA THR A 127 -10.45 11.67 -15.23
C THR A 127 -9.01 11.22 -15.02
N ASN A 128 -8.55 10.20 -15.75
CA ASN A 128 -7.24 9.57 -15.58
C ASN A 128 -7.00 9.09 -14.15
N THR A 129 -7.98 8.41 -13.57
CA THR A 129 -8.00 8.01 -12.15
C THR A 129 -8.08 6.49 -12.01
N VAL A 130 -7.30 5.93 -11.08
CA VAL A 130 -7.47 4.56 -10.56
C VAL A 130 -7.91 4.66 -9.11
N SER A 131 -9.03 4.03 -8.78
CA SER A 131 -9.55 3.96 -7.41
C SER A 131 -9.41 2.55 -6.88
N PHE A 132 -8.81 2.42 -5.69
CA PHE A 132 -8.66 1.14 -5.00
C PHE A 132 -9.62 1.07 -3.81
N THR A 133 -10.29 -0.06 -3.66
CA THR A 133 -11.24 -0.32 -2.57
C THR A 133 -10.91 -1.65 -1.89
N CYS A 134 -10.75 -1.61 -0.58
CA CYS A 134 -10.63 -2.79 0.28
C CYS A 134 -11.69 -2.72 1.38
N LYS A 135 -12.38 -3.85 1.62
CA LYS A 135 -13.36 -3.95 2.70
C LYS A 135 -12.73 -4.66 3.89
N LEU A 136 -12.95 -4.13 5.08
CA LEU A 136 -12.63 -4.77 6.35
C LEU A 136 -13.94 -5.13 7.04
N ALA A 137 -13.99 -6.31 7.63
CA ALA A 137 -15.07 -6.66 8.54
C ALA A 137 -14.86 -5.98 9.90
N ASP A 138 -15.93 -5.84 10.67
CA ASP A 138 -15.82 -5.34 12.05
C ASP A 138 -14.94 -6.27 12.90
N GLY A 139 -13.94 -5.69 13.57
CA GLY A 139 -12.96 -6.42 14.37
C GLY A 139 -11.94 -7.27 13.58
N GLU A 140 -11.78 -7.03 12.28
CA GLU A 140 -10.86 -7.82 11.45
C GLU A 140 -9.39 -7.40 11.62
N LEU A 141 -9.09 -6.14 11.92
CA LEU A 141 -7.74 -5.59 12.14
C LEU A 141 -7.69 -4.72 13.37
#